data_a1333d8a2b99dcb8297153a15083bd75
#
_entry.id   a1333d8a2b99dcb8297153a15083bd75
#
_cell.length_a   1.000
_cell.length_b   1.000
_cell.length_c   1.000
_cell.angle_alpha   90.00
_cell.angle_beta   90.00
_cell.angle_gamma   90.00
#
_symmetry.space_group_name_H-M   'P 1'
#
loop_
_entity.id
_entity.type
_entity.pdbx_description
1 polymer ?
#
loop_
_entity_poly.entity_id
_entity_poly.type
_entity_poly.pdbx_seq_one_letter_code
_entity_poly.pdbx_strand_id
1 'polypeptide(L)'
;MSYDTTVEGYLKRCKQRRDAGSLQDLLYAALELRLGVEMRLAESVQAVDGLTVAQRRQWKVVHLANTLQTVKWSNGDDVLVMLCHLKDPDETFELHYFPVTKRLTETVGRLGDFLHRNERLVSDQAAVHRELTTLVKEGYGDLLMASSGELLGLPQLDPKTGSLNV
;
A
#
# COMPACT_ATOMS: atom_id res chain seq x y z
N MET A 1 -3.08 3.82 25.79
CA MET A 1 -2.57 4.19 24.45
C MET A 1 -3.46 3.50 23.44
N SER A 2 -4.04 4.23 22.48
CA SER A 2 -4.80 3.60 21.38
C SER A 2 -3.82 3.03 20.36
N TYR A 3 -4.18 1.91 19.72
CA TYR A 3 -3.41 1.33 18.62
C TYR A 3 -3.60 2.22 17.39
N ASP A 4 -2.49 2.72 16.84
CA ASP A 4 -2.50 3.57 15.66
C ASP A 4 -2.69 2.70 14.39
N THR A 5 -3.81 2.86 13.71
CA THR A 5 -4.20 2.10 12.52
C THR A 5 -3.94 2.86 11.21
N THR A 6 -3.22 3.97 11.26
CA THR A 6 -2.77 4.67 10.03
C THR A 6 -1.64 3.91 9.34
N VAL A 7 -1.42 4.20 8.05
CA VAL A 7 -0.29 3.61 7.30
C VAL A 7 1.04 3.92 7.96
N GLU A 8 1.21 5.16 8.45
CA GLU A 8 2.41 5.58 9.19
C GLU A 8 2.58 4.79 10.49
N GLY A 9 1.50 4.54 11.23
CA GLY A 9 1.50 3.71 12.43
C GLY A 9 1.97 2.29 12.15
N TYR A 10 1.48 1.68 11.08
CA TYR A 10 1.91 0.36 10.62
C TYR A 10 3.38 0.36 10.18
N LEU A 11 3.81 1.33 9.37
CA LEU A 11 5.20 1.47 8.96
C LEU A 11 6.14 1.64 10.15
N LYS A 12 5.78 2.46 11.13
CA LYS A 12 6.58 2.67 12.35
C LYS A 12 6.78 1.37 13.12
N ARG A 13 5.70 0.60 13.36
CA ARG A 13 5.79 -0.68 14.08
C ARG A 13 6.53 -1.74 13.27
N CYS A 14 6.28 -1.82 11.97
CA CYS A 14 7.01 -2.70 11.06
C CYS A 14 8.52 -2.42 11.15
N LYS A 15 8.94 -1.14 11.09
CA LYS A 15 10.35 -0.75 11.23
C LYS A 15 10.93 -1.18 12.58
N GLN A 16 10.25 -0.92 13.68
CA GLN A 16 10.70 -1.29 15.02
C GLN A 16 10.94 -2.80 15.15
N ARG A 17 10.01 -3.60 14.64
CA ARG A 17 10.11 -5.06 14.66
C ARG A 17 11.21 -5.57 13.73
N ARG A 18 11.29 -5.06 12.51
CA ARG A 18 12.36 -5.41 11.57
C ARG A 18 13.75 -5.14 12.17
N ASP A 19 13.92 -3.98 12.82
CA ASP A 19 15.20 -3.55 13.39
C ASP A 19 15.60 -4.38 14.64
N ALA A 20 14.62 -4.99 15.34
CA ALA A 20 14.87 -5.96 16.42
C ALA A 20 15.41 -7.31 15.88
N GLY A 21 15.03 -7.73 14.69
CA GLY A 21 15.72 -8.72 13.87
C GLY A 21 15.54 -10.19 14.27
N SER A 22 14.82 -10.53 15.37
CA SER A 22 14.53 -11.93 15.66
C SER A 22 13.50 -12.51 14.67
N LEU A 23 13.44 -13.83 14.50
CA LEU A 23 12.43 -14.46 13.67
C LEU A 23 11.01 -14.09 14.09
N GLN A 24 10.76 -14.04 15.40
CA GLN A 24 9.48 -13.62 15.95
C GLN A 24 9.17 -12.15 15.58
N ASP A 25 10.13 -11.25 15.71
CA ASP A 25 9.94 -9.86 15.35
C ASP A 25 9.72 -9.69 13.85
N LEU A 26 10.40 -10.46 13.01
CA LEU A 26 10.16 -10.45 11.56
C LEU A 26 8.76 -10.92 11.19
N LEU A 27 8.19 -11.90 11.89
CA LEU A 27 6.80 -12.32 11.71
C LEU A 27 5.82 -11.20 12.10
N TYR A 28 6.08 -10.49 13.20
CA TYR A 28 5.29 -9.32 13.58
C TYR A 28 5.47 -8.18 12.57
N ALA A 29 6.68 -7.93 12.08
CA ALA A 29 6.92 -6.95 11.02
C ALA A 29 6.15 -7.28 9.73
N ALA A 30 6.10 -8.55 9.35
CA ALA A 30 5.31 -9.03 8.22
C ALA A 30 3.80 -8.77 8.38
N LEU A 31 3.27 -8.99 9.60
CA LEU A 31 1.88 -8.69 9.93
C LEU A 31 1.59 -7.18 9.83
N GLU A 32 2.43 -6.33 10.44
CA GLU A 32 2.27 -4.89 10.38
C GLU A 32 2.35 -4.36 8.96
N LEU A 33 3.29 -4.88 8.15
CA LEU A 33 3.43 -4.52 6.74
C LEU A 33 2.18 -4.89 5.94
N ARG A 34 1.66 -6.10 6.13
CA ARG A 34 0.43 -6.54 5.47
C ARG A 34 -0.74 -5.63 5.81
N LEU A 35 -0.95 -5.33 7.10
CA LEU A 35 -2.03 -4.44 7.54
C LEU A 35 -1.87 -3.02 7.00
N GLY A 36 -0.63 -2.52 6.91
CA GLY A 36 -0.32 -1.23 6.29
C GLY A 36 -0.69 -1.17 4.81
N VAL A 37 -0.41 -2.23 4.04
CA VAL A 37 -0.80 -2.32 2.63
C VAL A 37 -2.33 -2.43 2.48
N GLU A 38 -3.00 -3.21 3.32
CA GLU A 38 -4.47 -3.29 3.34
C GLU A 38 -5.09 -1.91 3.60
N MET A 39 -4.53 -1.14 4.55
CA MET A 39 -4.99 0.21 4.86
C MET A 39 -4.77 1.16 3.68
N ARG A 40 -3.56 1.19 3.09
CA ARG A 40 -3.26 2.05 1.93
C ARG A 40 -4.17 1.78 0.74
N LEU A 41 -4.43 0.49 0.43
CA LEU A 41 -5.38 0.12 -0.61
C LEU A 41 -6.81 0.55 -0.27
N ALA A 42 -7.21 0.41 0.99
CA ALA A 42 -8.54 0.85 1.43
C ALA A 42 -8.71 2.37 1.31
N GLU A 43 -7.70 3.16 1.69
CA GLU A 43 -7.68 4.61 1.49
C GLU A 43 -7.81 4.97 0.02
N SER A 44 -7.03 4.31 -0.86
CA SER A 44 -7.09 4.53 -2.30
C SER A 44 -8.46 4.18 -2.89
N VAL A 45 -9.08 3.07 -2.45
CA VAL A 45 -10.44 2.68 -2.87
C VAL A 45 -11.49 3.69 -2.40
N GLN A 46 -11.35 4.24 -1.18
CA GLN A 46 -12.28 5.28 -0.69
C GLN A 46 -12.16 6.60 -1.46
N ALA A 47 -10.98 6.92 -1.95
CA ALA A 47 -10.72 8.13 -2.74
C ALA A 47 -11.21 8.05 -4.20
N VAL A 48 -11.63 6.86 -4.68
CA VAL A 48 -12.13 6.68 -6.05
C VAL A 48 -13.63 6.85 -6.12
N ASP A 49 -14.12 7.73 -7.00
CA ASP A 49 -15.55 7.91 -7.26
C ASP A 49 -16.13 6.78 -8.12
N GLY A 50 -17.46 6.63 -8.07
CA GLY A 50 -18.18 5.65 -8.88
C GLY A 50 -18.10 4.19 -8.42
N LEU A 51 -17.36 3.89 -7.34
CA LEU A 51 -17.34 2.56 -6.76
C LEU A 51 -18.60 2.28 -5.93
N THR A 52 -19.08 1.04 -6.03
CA THR A 52 -20.21 0.56 -5.24
C THR A 52 -19.85 0.41 -3.76
N VAL A 53 -20.85 0.42 -2.88
CA VAL A 53 -20.66 0.16 -1.44
C VAL A 53 -20.01 -1.21 -1.19
N ALA A 54 -20.34 -2.22 -2.00
CA ALA A 54 -19.75 -3.56 -1.89
C ALA A 54 -18.24 -3.54 -2.23
N GLN A 55 -17.83 -2.80 -3.27
CA GLN A 55 -16.43 -2.62 -3.63
C GLN A 55 -15.64 -1.88 -2.55
N ARG A 56 -16.22 -0.82 -1.96
CA ARG A 56 -15.57 -0.05 -0.87
C ARG A 56 -15.43 -0.82 0.44
N ARG A 57 -16.28 -1.82 0.69
CA ARG A 57 -16.26 -2.66 1.90
C ARG A 57 -15.35 -3.90 1.79
N GLN A 58 -14.66 -4.07 0.68
CA GLN A 58 -13.69 -5.15 0.54
C GLN A 58 -12.52 -4.94 1.51
N TRP A 59 -11.94 -6.03 1.98
CA TRP A 59 -10.79 -6.02 2.89
C TRP A 59 -9.60 -6.86 2.39
N LYS A 60 -9.84 -7.77 1.44
CA LYS A 60 -8.77 -8.61 0.88
C LYS A 60 -7.92 -7.81 -0.08
N VAL A 61 -6.59 -7.80 0.14
CA VAL A 61 -5.60 -7.11 -0.70
C VAL A 61 -5.83 -7.33 -2.19
N VAL A 62 -6.01 -8.59 -2.60
CA VAL A 62 -6.23 -8.94 -4.02
C VAL A 62 -7.51 -8.30 -4.57
N HIS A 63 -8.59 -8.27 -3.79
CA HIS A 63 -9.87 -7.67 -4.23
C HIS A 63 -9.77 -6.14 -4.30
N LEU A 64 -9.13 -5.52 -3.32
CA LEU A 64 -8.91 -4.06 -3.31
C LEU A 64 -8.02 -3.66 -4.49
N ALA A 65 -6.90 -4.37 -4.72
CA ALA A 65 -6.01 -4.12 -5.84
C ALA A 65 -6.73 -4.29 -7.20
N ASN A 66 -7.50 -5.37 -7.37
CA ASN A 66 -8.29 -5.59 -8.59
C ASN A 66 -9.34 -4.50 -8.80
N THR A 67 -9.98 -4.02 -7.72
CA THR A 67 -10.93 -2.90 -7.80
C THR A 67 -10.26 -1.64 -8.33
N LEU A 68 -9.08 -1.30 -7.84
CA LEU A 68 -8.31 -0.14 -8.33
C LEU A 68 -7.87 -0.30 -9.79
N GLN A 69 -7.52 -1.51 -10.23
CA GLN A 69 -7.17 -1.79 -11.63
C GLN A 69 -8.36 -1.65 -12.60
N THR A 70 -9.60 -1.80 -12.13
CA THR A 70 -10.79 -1.57 -12.97
C THR A 70 -11.06 -0.10 -13.23
N VAL A 71 -10.51 0.79 -12.40
CA VAL A 71 -10.56 2.23 -12.58
C VAL A 71 -9.49 2.61 -13.59
N LYS A 72 -9.88 2.65 -14.85
CA LYS A 72 -9.03 2.76 -16.04
C LYS A 72 -8.26 4.08 -16.14
N TRP A 73 -7.07 4.19 -15.57
CA TRP A 73 -6.15 5.28 -15.93
C TRP A 73 -4.67 4.88 -15.87
N SER A 74 -4.30 3.76 -15.27
CA SER A 74 -2.92 3.30 -15.21
C SER A 74 -2.84 1.79 -15.39
N ASN A 75 -1.68 1.31 -15.82
CA ASN A 75 -1.33 -0.12 -15.79
C ASN A 75 -1.11 -0.67 -14.37
N GLY A 76 -1.62 0.02 -13.34
CA GLY A 76 -1.56 -0.37 -11.94
C GLY A 76 -0.27 -0.01 -11.21
N ASP A 77 0.84 0.15 -11.93
CA ASP A 77 2.18 0.44 -11.36
C ASP A 77 2.71 1.83 -11.74
N ASP A 78 1.91 2.63 -12.49
CA ASP A 78 2.36 3.93 -12.98
C ASP A 78 2.30 4.98 -11.87
N VAL A 79 3.39 5.70 -11.68
CA VAL A 79 3.43 6.94 -10.88
C VAL A 79 2.78 8.05 -11.70
N LEU A 80 1.84 8.77 -11.08
CA LEU A 80 1.24 9.95 -11.68
C LEU A 80 1.79 11.21 -11.01
N VAL A 81 2.22 12.15 -11.84
CA VAL A 81 2.56 13.50 -11.41
C VAL A 81 1.56 14.45 -12.05
N MET A 82 0.87 15.22 -11.23
CA MET A 82 -0.09 16.22 -11.66
C MET A 82 0.48 17.61 -11.41
N LEU A 83 0.64 18.38 -12.47
CA LEU A 83 1.04 19.79 -12.39
C LEU A 83 -0.22 20.64 -12.21
N CYS A 84 -0.31 21.32 -11.09
CA CYS A 84 -1.41 22.23 -10.77
C CYS A 84 -0.96 23.68 -10.94
N HIS A 85 -1.75 24.47 -11.68
CA HIS A 85 -1.55 25.91 -11.81
C HIS A 85 -2.49 26.64 -10.86
N LEU A 86 -1.94 27.56 -10.08
CA LEU A 86 -2.72 28.50 -9.30
C LEU A 86 -3.28 29.62 -10.18
N LYS A 87 -3.99 30.59 -9.59
CA LYS A 87 -4.52 31.74 -10.35
C LYS A 87 -3.44 32.56 -10.99
N ASP A 88 -2.25 32.60 -10.41
CA ASP A 88 -1.05 33.15 -11.01
C ASP A 88 -0.38 32.05 -11.85
N PRO A 89 -0.22 32.24 -13.18
CA PRO A 89 0.37 31.23 -14.06
C PRO A 89 1.84 30.90 -13.71
N ASP A 90 2.53 31.76 -12.97
CA ASP A 90 3.91 31.55 -12.53
C ASP A 90 3.97 30.71 -11.24
N GLU A 91 2.83 30.52 -10.56
CA GLU A 91 2.72 29.68 -9.37
C GLU A 91 2.19 28.29 -9.75
N THR A 92 3.10 27.32 -9.77
CA THR A 92 2.80 25.90 -10.02
C THR A 92 3.23 25.05 -8.86
N PHE A 93 2.50 23.95 -8.61
CA PHE A 93 2.91 22.90 -7.66
C PHE A 93 2.60 21.51 -8.25
N GLU A 94 3.36 20.52 -7.79
CA GLU A 94 3.19 19.14 -8.21
C GLU A 94 2.48 18.34 -7.13
N LEU A 95 1.56 17.47 -7.55
CA LEU A 95 0.94 16.47 -6.71
C LEU A 95 1.31 15.10 -7.25
N HIS A 96 1.73 14.19 -6.37
CA HIS A 96 2.19 12.86 -6.73
C HIS A 96 1.21 11.80 -6.24
N TYR A 97 0.92 10.85 -7.10
CA TYR A 97 0.27 9.60 -6.75
C TYR A 97 1.24 8.44 -6.94
N PHE A 98 1.50 7.72 -5.88
CA PHE A 98 2.28 6.49 -5.91
C PHE A 98 1.35 5.30 -5.65
N PRO A 99 1.20 4.38 -6.61
CA PRO A 99 0.31 3.24 -6.48
C PRO A 99 0.85 2.19 -5.51
N VAL A 100 -0.05 1.39 -4.94
CA VAL A 100 0.32 0.09 -4.40
C VAL A 100 0.56 -0.84 -5.58
N THR A 101 1.82 -1.10 -5.89
CA THR A 101 2.23 -1.85 -7.09
C THR A 101 1.83 -3.32 -7.01
N LYS A 102 1.78 -3.98 -8.18
CA LYS A 102 1.59 -5.43 -8.28
C LYS A 102 2.66 -6.17 -7.47
N ARG A 103 3.94 -5.74 -7.56
CA ARG A 103 5.04 -6.30 -6.77
C ARG A 103 4.76 -6.26 -5.28
N LEU A 104 4.26 -5.13 -4.75
CA LEU A 104 3.94 -4.99 -3.34
C LEU A 104 2.80 -5.93 -2.92
N THR A 105 1.76 -6.05 -3.74
CA THR A 105 0.64 -6.98 -3.47
C THR A 105 1.07 -8.45 -3.49
N GLU A 106 1.96 -8.84 -4.40
CA GLU A 106 2.56 -10.18 -4.45
C GLU A 106 3.45 -10.44 -3.22
N THR A 107 4.26 -9.45 -2.82
CA THR A 107 5.08 -9.52 -1.59
C THR A 107 4.20 -9.76 -0.36
N VAL A 108 3.09 -9.02 -0.23
CA VAL A 108 2.12 -9.21 0.87
C VAL A 108 1.47 -10.58 0.82
N GLY A 109 1.17 -11.12 -0.37
CA GLY A 109 0.70 -12.51 -0.54
C GLY A 109 1.71 -13.50 0.05
N ARG A 110 2.98 -13.40 -0.34
CA ARG A 110 4.07 -14.25 0.17
C ARG A 110 4.27 -14.11 1.68
N LEU A 111 4.18 -12.89 2.23
CA LEU A 111 4.20 -12.69 3.68
C LEU A 111 3.05 -13.40 4.37
N GLY A 112 1.86 -13.42 3.75
CA GLY A 112 0.70 -14.16 4.23
C GLY A 112 0.98 -15.65 4.44
N ASP A 113 1.76 -16.27 3.56
CA ASP A 113 2.12 -17.70 3.66
C ASP A 113 2.94 -18.00 4.94
N PHE A 114 3.74 -17.04 5.41
CA PHE A 114 4.48 -17.17 6.67
C PHE A 114 3.63 -16.92 7.92
N LEU A 115 2.57 -16.13 7.81
CA LEU A 115 1.66 -15.82 8.91
C LEU A 115 0.63 -16.93 9.16
N HIS A 116 0.45 -17.85 8.22
CA HIS A 116 -0.31 -19.08 8.41
C HIS A 116 0.59 -20.22 8.89
N ARG A 117 -0.02 -21.40 9.15
CA ARG A 117 0.75 -22.60 9.53
C ARG A 117 1.75 -22.93 8.42
N ASN A 118 3.04 -22.72 8.72
CA ASN A 118 4.13 -22.97 7.79
C ASN A 118 5.10 -24.00 8.41
N GLU A 119 5.17 -25.19 7.82
CA GLU A 119 6.04 -26.27 8.31
C GLU A 119 7.53 -25.89 8.24
N ARG A 120 7.92 -24.99 7.34
CA ARG A 120 9.29 -24.46 7.25
C ARG A 120 9.72 -23.68 8.49
N LEU A 121 8.79 -23.09 9.23
CA LEU A 121 9.08 -22.44 10.52
C LEU A 121 9.63 -23.42 11.57
N VAL A 122 9.35 -24.70 11.40
CA VAL A 122 9.84 -25.77 12.27
C VAL A 122 11.10 -26.43 11.70
N SER A 123 11.13 -26.68 10.38
CA SER A 123 12.18 -27.48 9.74
C SER A 123 13.40 -26.68 9.28
N ASP A 124 13.24 -25.39 8.93
CA ASP A 124 14.34 -24.53 8.41
C ASP A 124 14.17 -23.06 8.80
N GLN A 125 14.27 -22.77 10.08
CA GLN A 125 14.12 -21.41 10.61
C GLN A 125 15.14 -20.42 10.02
N ALA A 126 16.35 -20.88 9.71
CA ALA A 126 17.39 -20.01 9.15
C ALA A 126 17.06 -19.54 7.73
N ALA A 127 16.52 -20.41 6.88
CA ALA A 127 16.08 -20.01 5.55
C ALA A 127 14.86 -19.10 5.64
N VAL A 128 13.89 -19.41 6.49
CA VAL A 128 12.71 -18.57 6.73
C VAL A 128 13.12 -17.19 7.23
N HIS A 129 14.05 -17.09 8.17
CA HIS A 129 14.55 -15.81 8.66
C HIS A 129 15.14 -14.96 7.53
N ARG A 130 16.01 -15.54 6.69
CA ARG A 130 16.61 -14.81 5.56
C ARG A 130 15.55 -14.33 4.55
N GLU A 131 14.59 -15.19 4.21
CA GLU A 131 13.53 -14.86 3.26
C GLU A 131 12.62 -13.76 3.81
N LEU A 132 12.18 -13.86 5.06
CA LEU A 132 11.38 -12.83 5.72
C LEU A 132 12.12 -11.50 5.82
N THR A 133 13.42 -11.52 6.13
CA THR A 133 14.24 -10.28 6.18
C THR A 133 14.19 -9.54 4.84
N THR A 134 14.35 -10.28 3.73
CA THR A 134 14.32 -9.70 2.39
C THR A 134 12.93 -9.16 2.06
N LEU A 135 11.88 -9.99 2.23
CA LEU A 135 10.50 -9.61 1.89
C LEU A 135 10.01 -8.41 2.70
N VAL A 136 10.30 -8.38 4.02
CA VAL A 136 9.90 -7.26 4.88
C VAL A 136 10.66 -6.00 4.51
N LYS A 137 11.95 -6.09 4.18
CA LYS A 137 12.76 -4.93 3.76
C LYS A 137 12.23 -4.32 2.46
N GLU A 138 12.01 -5.15 1.45
CA GLU A 138 11.52 -4.71 0.13
C GLU A 138 10.11 -4.15 0.23
N GLY A 139 9.19 -4.90 0.83
CA GLY A 139 7.81 -4.46 0.99
C GLY A 139 7.65 -3.21 1.85
N TYR A 140 8.51 -3.03 2.88
CA TYR A 140 8.55 -1.79 3.66
C TYR A 140 8.93 -0.59 2.78
N GLY A 141 9.96 -0.72 1.93
CA GLY A 141 10.36 0.34 1.00
C GLY A 141 9.27 0.68 -0.01
N ASP A 142 8.62 -0.35 -0.55
CA ASP A 142 7.52 -0.17 -1.50
C ASP A 142 6.28 0.50 -0.87
N LEU A 143 5.91 0.10 0.36
CA LEU A 143 4.79 0.74 1.07
C LEU A 143 5.13 2.18 1.48
N LEU A 144 6.36 2.44 1.91
CA LEU A 144 6.82 3.79 2.21
C LEU A 144 6.70 4.70 0.98
N MET A 145 7.12 4.20 -0.20
CA MET A 145 6.96 4.92 -1.47
C MET A 145 5.47 5.12 -1.79
N ALA A 146 4.64 4.08 -1.71
CA ALA A 146 3.21 4.17 -2.01
C ALA A 146 2.45 5.13 -1.07
N SER A 147 3.00 5.43 0.11
CA SER A 147 2.42 6.37 1.09
C SER A 147 3.04 7.75 1.09
N SER A 148 4.04 8.03 0.24
CA SER A 148 4.75 9.31 0.24
C SER A 148 4.12 10.38 -0.67
N GLY A 149 3.14 10.02 -1.51
CA GLY A 149 2.45 10.97 -2.38
C GLY A 149 1.35 11.76 -1.66
N GLU A 150 1.05 12.94 -2.16
CA GLU A 150 -0.01 13.82 -1.64
C GLU A 150 -1.40 13.30 -2.01
N LEU A 151 -1.50 12.50 -3.09
CA LEU A 151 -2.76 11.96 -3.58
C LEU A 151 -3.02 10.56 -3.01
N LEU A 152 -4.18 10.37 -2.40
CA LEU A 152 -4.63 9.06 -1.91
C LEU A 152 -5.12 8.14 -3.02
N GLY A 153 -5.64 8.71 -4.11
CA GLY A 153 -6.16 7.99 -5.26
C GLY A 153 -5.84 8.71 -6.56
N LEU A 154 -6.18 8.06 -7.67
CA LEU A 154 -6.05 8.67 -8.99
C LEU A 154 -7.06 9.80 -9.12
N PRO A 155 -6.62 11.01 -9.52
CA PRO A 155 -7.53 12.11 -9.81
C PRO A 155 -8.44 11.72 -10.97
N GLN A 156 -9.71 12.07 -10.88
CA GLN A 156 -10.71 11.79 -11.90
C GLN A 156 -11.18 13.10 -12.54
N LEU A 157 -11.21 13.12 -13.87
CA LEU A 157 -11.86 14.19 -14.58
C LEU A 157 -13.37 13.96 -14.57
N ASP A 158 -14.15 14.93 -14.10
CA ASP A 158 -15.59 14.94 -14.31
C ASP A 158 -15.83 15.04 -15.83
N PRO A 159 -16.45 14.02 -16.46
CA PRO A 159 -16.66 14.02 -17.90
C PRO A 159 -17.60 15.13 -18.38
N LYS A 160 -18.36 15.76 -17.50
CA LYS A 160 -19.32 16.83 -17.85
C LYS A 160 -18.70 18.21 -17.75
N THR A 161 -17.88 18.44 -16.75
CA THR A 161 -17.31 19.76 -16.46
C THR A 161 -15.86 19.90 -16.86
N GLY A 162 -15.15 18.78 -17.11
CA GLY A 162 -13.70 18.75 -17.27
C GLY A 162 -12.93 19.12 -16.00
N SER A 163 -13.64 19.29 -14.87
CA SER A 163 -13.02 19.60 -13.58
C SER A 163 -12.33 18.39 -13.01
N LEU A 164 -11.21 18.60 -12.34
CA LEU A 164 -10.49 17.57 -11.65
C LEU A 164 -11.09 17.36 -10.27
N ASN A 165 -11.51 16.12 -9.95
CA ASN A 165 -11.85 15.70 -8.60
C ASN A 165 -10.57 15.10 -7.99
N VAL A 166 -10.06 15.76 -6.95
CA VAL A 166 -8.86 15.38 -6.20
C VAL A 166 -9.23 14.87 -4.84
#